data_277530eb04d7712c7c2a0202ebda6675
#
_entry.id   277530eb04d7712c7c2a0202ebda6675
#
_cell.length_a   1.000
_cell.length_b   1.000
_cell.length_c   1.000
_cell.angle_alpha   90.00
_cell.angle_beta   90.00
_cell.angle_gamma   90.00
#
_symmetry.space_group_name_H-M   'P 1'
#
loop_
_entity.id
_entity.type
_entity.pdbx_description
1 polymer ?
#
loop_
_entity_poly.entity_id
_entity_poly.type
_entity_poly.pdbx_seq_one_letter_code
_entity_poly.pdbx_strand_id
1 'polypeptide(L)'
;NAAYYRLMADNRRYYMDYTGCGNTLNMTHPRTLQLIMDSLRYWVLEMHVDGFRFDLASALARELHAVDRLGAFFDIIHQDPVLSQVKLIAEPWDLGEGGYQVGNFPILWAEWNAAYRDTVRRFWKGDGNQVGGLAFRLTGSSDLYEWGGRRPHASINYVTAHDGFTLHDLVSYNEKHNAANGEDNQDGSSENMSWNCGAEGPTDDPTILALRARQQRNVLATL
;
A
#
# COMPACT_ATOMS: atom_id res chain seq x y z
N ASN A 1 3.77 -21.62 18.79
CA ASN A 1 3.96 -20.19 18.68
C ASN A 1 2.67 -19.35 18.66
N ALA A 2 1.62 -19.87 19.29
CA ALA A 2 0.27 -19.30 19.30
C ALA A 2 0.15 -17.88 19.93
N ALA A 3 1.17 -17.44 20.66
CA ALA A 3 1.19 -16.10 21.23
C ALA A 3 1.51 -15.05 20.15
N TYR A 4 2.39 -15.36 19.21
CA TYR A 4 2.91 -14.38 18.24
C TYR A 4 2.25 -14.45 16.89
N TYR A 5 1.71 -15.62 16.49
CA TYR A 5 1.12 -15.81 15.18
C TYR A 5 -0.34 -16.28 15.27
N ARG A 6 -1.14 -15.86 14.32
CA ARG A 6 -2.51 -16.34 14.15
C ARG A 6 -2.50 -17.77 13.66
N LEU A 7 -3.33 -18.62 14.26
CA LEU A 7 -3.47 -20.02 13.87
C LEU A 7 -4.87 -20.25 13.30
N MET A 8 -4.97 -21.19 12.34
CA MET A 8 -6.24 -21.63 11.79
C MET A 8 -7.12 -22.22 12.91
N ALA A 9 -8.41 -21.87 12.92
CA ALA A 9 -9.34 -22.29 13.96
C ALA A 9 -9.63 -23.81 13.93
N ASP A 10 -9.71 -24.36 12.73
CA ASP A 10 -9.99 -25.76 12.46
C ASP A 10 -8.75 -26.67 12.62
N ASN A 11 -7.57 -26.14 12.35
CA ASN A 11 -6.33 -26.89 12.51
C ASN A 11 -5.17 -26.00 12.98
N ARG A 12 -4.94 -25.93 14.27
CA ARG A 12 -3.93 -25.08 14.92
C ARG A 12 -2.46 -25.45 14.61
N ARG A 13 -2.22 -26.38 13.72
CA ARG A 13 -0.87 -26.66 13.17
C ARG A 13 -0.49 -25.71 12.05
N TYR A 14 -1.47 -25.04 11.44
CA TYR A 14 -1.27 -24.11 10.33
C TYR A 14 -1.47 -22.66 10.80
N TYR A 15 -0.68 -21.78 10.21
CA TYR A 15 -0.85 -20.34 10.39
C TYR A 15 -1.99 -19.82 9.51
N MET A 16 -2.68 -18.82 10.04
CA MET A 16 -3.55 -17.97 9.21
C MET A 16 -2.71 -16.94 8.48
N ASP A 17 -2.93 -16.79 7.19
CA ASP A 17 -2.13 -15.92 6.34
C ASP A 17 -2.97 -14.83 5.66
N TYR A 18 -2.79 -13.58 6.09
CA TYR A 18 -3.32 -12.38 5.45
C TYR A 18 -2.24 -11.59 4.73
N THR A 19 -1.00 -12.08 4.72
CA THR A 19 0.18 -11.32 4.27
C THR A 19 0.80 -11.87 2.99
N GLY A 20 0.48 -13.10 2.60
CA GLY A 20 1.16 -13.81 1.52
C GLY A 20 2.54 -14.38 1.90
N CYS A 21 2.98 -14.18 3.16
CA CYS A 21 4.26 -14.68 3.66
C CYS A 21 4.14 -15.99 4.46
N GLY A 22 2.96 -16.62 4.41
CA GLY A 22 2.68 -17.88 5.10
C GLY A 22 2.27 -17.75 6.56
N ASN A 23 2.17 -16.54 7.11
CA ASN A 23 1.75 -16.29 8.48
C ASN A 23 1.25 -14.85 8.69
N THR A 24 0.59 -14.59 9.81
CA THR A 24 0.17 -13.25 10.24
C THR A 24 0.39 -13.09 11.74
N LEU A 25 0.89 -11.95 12.18
CA LEU A 25 1.07 -11.62 13.59
C LEU A 25 -0.28 -11.61 14.33
N ASN A 26 -0.28 -12.14 15.56
CA ASN A 26 -1.47 -12.18 16.39
C ASN A 26 -1.61 -10.91 17.23
N MET A 27 -2.23 -9.89 16.66
CA MET A 27 -2.40 -8.57 17.29
C MET A 27 -3.36 -8.59 18.49
N THR A 28 -4.15 -9.66 18.66
CA THR A 28 -5.04 -9.80 19.83
C THR A 28 -4.32 -10.33 21.06
N HIS A 29 -3.04 -10.74 20.93
CA HIS A 29 -2.29 -11.28 22.05
C HIS A 29 -1.40 -10.22 22.72
N PRO A 30 -1.47 -10.01 24.06
CA PRO A 30 -0.74 -8.93 24.75
C PRO A 30 0.78 -8.97 24.57
N ARG A 31 1.39 -10.17 24.45
CA ARG A 31 2.84 -10.29 24.24
C ARG A 31 3.29 -9.87 22.85
N THR A 32 2.45 -10.08 21.84
CA THR A 32 2.71 -9.58 20.48
C THR A 32 2.64 -8.05 20.44
N LEU A 33 1.58 -7.47 21.03
CA LEU A 33 1.45 -6.03 21.17
C LEU A 33 2.64 -5.43 21.93
N GLN A 34 3.04 -6.02 23.06
CA GLN A 34 4.20 -5.57 23.81
C GLN A 34 5.47 -5.58 22.97
N LEU A 35 5.76 -6.68 22.25
CA LEU A 35 6.94 -6.80 21.40
C LEU A 35 6.97 -5.70 20.33
N ILE A 36 5.84 -5.45 19.68
CA ILE A 36 5.73 -4.42 18.63
C ILE A 36 5.93 -3.02 19.23
N MET A 37 5.23 -2.70 20.32
CA MET A 37 5.33 -1.38 20.96
C MET A 37 6.72 -1.11 21.50
N ASP A 38 7.38 -2.08 22.11
CA ASP A 38 8.76 -1.93 22.61
C ASP A 38 9.74 -1.74 21.44
N SER A 39 9.57 -2.47 20.33
CA SER A 39 10.36 -2.28 19.11
C SER A 39 10.17 -0.88 18.52
N LEU A 40 8.94 -0.42 18.35
CA LEU A 40 8.66 0.91 17.79
C LEU A 40 9.26 2.03 18.67
N ARG A 41 9.10 1.96 19.99
CA ARG A 41 9.71 2.92 20.91
C ARG A 41 11.23 2.91 20.82
N TYR A 42 11.85 1.72 20.73
CA TYR A 42 13.30 1.60 20.59
C TYR A 42 13.80 2.33 19.33
N TRP A 43 13.13 2.13 18.20
CA TRP A 43 13.50 2.80 16.95
C TRP A 43 13.36 4.33 17.04
N VAL A 44 12.38 4.85 17.76
CA VAL A 44 12.23 6.31 17.96
C VAL A 44 13.24 6.84 18.94
N LEU A 45 13.37 6.22 20.13
CA LEU A 45 14.14 6.77 21.23
C LEU A 45 15.65 6.57 21.07
N GLU A 46 16.06 5.40 20.57
CA GLU A 46 17.47 5.02 20.46
C GLU A 46 18.03 5.24 19.04
N MET A 47 17.22 4.95 18.01
CA MET A 47 17.63 5.07 16.61
C MET A 47 17.19 6.38 15.94
N HIS A 48 16.39 7.19 16.65
CA HIS A 48 15.96 8.53 16.24
C HIS A 48 15.24 8.59 14.89
N VAL A 49 14.40 7.59 14.59
CA VAL A 49 13.53 7.64 13.38
C VAL A 49 12.36 8.59 13.61
N ASP A 50 11.91 9.26 12.53
CA ASP A 50 10.84 10.26 12.57
C ASP A 50 9.45 9.68 12.32
N GLY A 51 9.35 8.38 12.08
CA GLY A 51 8.08 7.69 11.83
C GLY A 51 8.24 6.32 11.19
N PHE A 52 7.11 5.71 10.86
CA PHE A 52 7.04 4.35 10.33
C PHE A 52 6.07 4.26 9.16
N ARG A 53 6.42 3.48 8.15
CA ARG A 53 5.49 2.91 7.20
C ARG A 53 5.23 1.46 7.58
N PHE A 54 3.97 1.12 7.84
CA PHE A 54 3.56 -0.22 8.22
C PHE A 54 3.15 -1.00 6.98
N ASP A 55 3.86 -2.08 6.74
CA ASP A 55 3.59 -3.04 5.68
C ASP A 55 2.28 -3.77 5.97
N LEU A 56 1.42 -3.93 4.94
CA LEU A 56 0.13 -4.60 5.05
C LEU A 56 -0.62 -4.24 6.34
N ALA A 57 -0.75 -2.94 6.62
CA ALA A 57 -1.20 -2.44 7.91
C ALA A 57 -2.63 -2.87 8.27
N SER A 58 -3.46 -3.25 7.29
CA SER A 58 -4.78 -3.83 7.55
C SER A 58 -4.70 -5.13 8.35
N ALA A 59 -3.65 -5.93 8.17
CA ALA A 59 -3.43 -7.16 8.95
C ALA A 59 -3.23 -6.88 10.45
N LEU A 60 -2.65 -5.72 10.81
CA LEU A 60 -2.47 -5.28 12.19
C LEU A 60 -3.77 -4.83 12.85
N ALA A 61 -4.72 -4.39 12.04
CA ALA A 61 -6.03 -3.89 12.46
C ALA A 61 -7.09 -5.01 12.59
N ARG A 62 -6.75 -6.25 12.25
CA ARG A 62 -7.69 -7.37 12.35
C ARG A 62 -7.82 -7.83 13.80
N GLU A 63 -9.00 -7.69 14.37
CA GLU A 63 -9.33 -8.24 15.69
C GLU A 63 -9.50 -9.76 15.59
N LEU A 64 -10.64 -10.29 15.21
CA LEU A 64 -10.78 -11.71 14.94
C LEU A 64 -10.40 -12.03 13.48
N HIS A 65 -11.24 -11.65 12.55
CA HIS A 65 -11.02 -11.85 11.10
C HIS A 65 -11.23 -10.56 10.31
N ALA A 66 -12.22 -9.74 10.70
CA ALA A 66 -12.49 -8.46 10.06
C ALA A 66 -11.48 -7.39 10.48
N VAL A 67 -11.21 -6.46 9.57
CA VAL A 67 -10.43 -5.26 9.88
C VAL A 67 -11.29 -4.32 10.71
N ASP A 68 -10.78 -3.91 11.87
CA ASP A 68 -11.43 -2.94 12.75
C ASP A 68 -10.55 -1.69 12.90
N ARG A 69 -11.02 -0.56 12.36
CA ARG A 69 -10.34 0.74 12.49
C ARG A 69 -10.27 1.27 13.93
N LEU A 70 -11.05 0.70 14.84
CA LEU A 70 -11.03 0.97 16.28
C LEU A 70 -10.33 -0.17 17.03
N GLY A 71 -9.60 -1.04 16.33
CA GLY A 71 -8.86 -2.14 16.93
C GLY A 71 -7.86 -1.69 17.98
N ALA A 72 -7.61 -2.54 18.97
CA ALA A 72 -6.76 -2.25 20.11
C ALA A 72 -5.35 -1.75 19.72
N PHE A 73 -4.80 -2.19 18.59
CA PHE A 73 -3.52 -1.71 18.08
C PHE A 73 -3.50 -0.19 17.86
N PHE A 74 -4.55 0.36 17.25
CA PHE A 74 -4.63 1.79 16.98
C PHE A 74 -4.76 2.60 18.27
N ASP A 75 -5.60 2.15 19.19
CA ASP A 75 -5.78 2.85 20.48
C ASP A 75 -4.48 2.86 21.27
N ILE A 76 -3.77 1.73 21.30
CA ILE A 76 -2.49 1.61 22.02
C ILE A 76 -1.43 2.54 21.41
N ILE A 77 -1.29 2.58 20.08
CA ILE A 77 -0.29 3.43 19.44
C ILE A 77 -0.63 4.92 19.55
N HIS A 78 -1.93 5.29 19.51
CA HIS A 78 -2.36 6.68 19.60
C HIS A 78 -2.18 7.28 21.00
N GLN A 79 -2.37 6.48 22.06
CA GLN A 79 -2.19 6.93 23.43
C GLN A 79 -0.73 6.87 23.91
N ASP A 80 0.16 6.24 23.14
CA ASP A 80 1.56 6.14 23.49
C ASP A 80 2.25 7.51 23.40
N PRO A 81 2.92 8.00 24.48
CA PRO A 81 3.47 9.35 24.51
C PRO A 81 4.64 9.55 23.53
N VAL A 82 5.27 8.50 23.06
CA VAL A 82 6.37 8.54 22.08
C VAL A 82 5.81 8.41 20.67
N LEU A 83 5.03 7.36 20.43
CA LEU A 83 4.58 7.01 19.07
C LEU A 83 3.50 7.94 18.52
N SER A 84 2.70 8.57 19.37
CA SER A 84 1.74 9.60 18.95
C SER A 84 2.38 10.87 18.39
N GLN A 85 3.69 11.06 18.57
CA GLN A 85 4.43 12.24 18.10
C GLN A 85 5.15 12.04 16.77
N VAL A 86 5.21 10.82 16.28
CA VAL A 86 5.91 10.48 15.03
C VAL A 86 4.94 10.21 13.89
N LYS A 87 5.44 10.18 12.65
CA LYS A 87 4.61 9.92 11.47
C LYS A 87 4.20 8.45 11.44
N LEU A 88 2.90 8.22 11.27
CA LEU A 88 2.30 6.90 11.11
C LEU A 88 1.73 6.80 9.68
N ILE A 89 2.30 5.93 8.88
CA ILE A 89 1.93 5.74 7.47
C ILE A 89 1.50 4.29 7.28
N ALA A 90 0.32 4.07 6.75
CA ALA A 90 -0.17 2.75 6.43
C ALA A 90 0.03 2.39 4.96
N GLU A 91 0.40 1.16 4.70
CA GLU A 91 -0.03 0.46 3.51
C GLU A 91 -1.43 -0.10 3.80
N PRO A 92 -2.50 0.54 3.26
CA PRO A 92 -3.85 0.34 3.79
C PRO A 92 -4.57 -0.84 3.14
N TRP A 93 -3.91 -1.97 3.01
CA TRP A 93 -4.48 -3.24 2.54
C TRP A 93 -3.80 -4.45 3.16
N ASP A 94 -4.37 -5.62 2.93
CA ASP A 94 -3.80 -6.96 3.07
C ASP A 94 -4.49 -7.91 2.09
N LEU A 95 -4.11 -9.19 2.07
CA LEU A 95 -4.61 -10.18 1.09
C LEU A 95 -5.90 -10.87 1.53
N GLY A 96 -6.41 -10.61 2.73
CA GLY A 96 -7.64 -11.22 3.24
C GLY A 96 -8.90 -10.51 2.75
N GLU A 97 -10.03 -11.17 2.92
CA GLU A 97 -11.34 -10.57 2.66
C GLU A 97 -11.50 -9.26 3.45
N GLY A 98 -12.01 -8.21 2.80
CA GLY A 98 -12.14 -6.88 3.39
C GLY A 98 -10.81 -6.19 3.71
N GLY A 99 -9.68 -6.69 3.20
CA GLY A 99 -8.35 -6.15 3.49
C GLY A 99 -8.06 -4.79 2.89
N TYR A 100 -8.70 -4.40 1.78
CA TYR A 100 -8.51 -3.09 1.15
C TYR A 100 -9.21 -1.98 1.94
N GLN A 101 -8.42 -1.13 2.61
CA GLN A 101 -8.89 -0.15 3.60
C GLN A 101 -8.44 1.29 3.29
N VAL A 102 -8.14 1.61 2.03
CA VAL A 102 -7.79 2.99 1.63
C VAL A 102 -8.92 3.95 2.01
N GLY A 103 -8.59 4.96 2.80
CA GLY A 103 -9.55 5.93 3.34
C GLY A 103 -10.09 5.59 4.74
N ASN A 104 -9.83 4.40 5.28
CA ASN A 104 -10.44 3.90 6.52
C ASN A 104 -9.54 3.92 7.77
N PHE A 105 -8.29 4.31 7.64
CA PHE A 105 -7.40 4.39 8.81
C PHE A 105 -7.74 5.59 9.72
N PRO A 106 -7.36 5.55 11.01
CA PRO A 106 -7.66 6.61 11.98
C PRO A 106 -7.00 7.95 11.65
N ILE A 107 -7.46 9.02 12.31
CA ILE A 107 -7.13 10.42 11.99
C ILE A 107 -5.63 10.77 12.01
N LEU A 108 -4.83 10.10 12.83
CA LEU A 108 -3.38 10.36 12.92
C LEU A 108 -2.56 9.65 11.83
N TRP A 109 -3.19 8.80 11.02
CA TRP A 109 -2.52 8.02 9.99
C TRP A 109 -2.56 8.70 8.63
N ALA A 110 -1.42 8.70 7.94
CA ALA A 110 -1.37 8.87 6.50
C ALA A 110 -1.41 7.49 5.82
N GLU A 111 -1.85 7.46 4.59
CA GLU A 111 -2.00 6.21 3.83
C GLU A 111 -1.33 6.31 2.46
N TRP A 112 -0.73 5.22 2.02
CA TRP A 112 -0.37 5.07 0.61
C TRP A 112 -1.66 5.03 -0.22
N ASN A 113 -1.84 6.04 -1.09
CA ASN A 113 -3.06 6.21 -1.86
C ASN A 113 -3.01 5.44 -3.18
N ALA A 114 -3.41 4.16 -3.15
CA ALA A 114 -3.50 3.34 -4.35
C ALA A 114 -4.52 3.89 -5.36
N ALA A 115 -5.60 4.54 -4.89
CA ALA A 115 -6.57 5.17 -5.78
C ALA A 115 -5.95 6.35 -6.57
N TYR A 116 -5.02 7.09 -5.96
CA TYR A 116 -4.23 8.11 -6.67
C TYR A 116 -3.39 7.46 -7.79
N ARG A 117 -2.59 6.45 -7.43
CA ARG A 117 -1.76 5.70 -8.38
C ARG A 117 -2.56 5.23 -9.59
N ASP A 118 -3.65 4.54 -9.34
CA ASP A 118 -4.43 3.89 -10.39
C ASP A 118 -5.13 4.91 -11.28
N THR A 119 -5.67 5.98 -10.69
CA THR A 119 -6.33 7.06 -11.44
C THR A 119 -5.34 7.80 -12.35
N VAL A 120 -4.15 8.15 -11.83
CA VAL A 120 -3.11 8.85 -12.61
C VAL A 120 -2.61 7.96 -13.75
N ARG A 121 -2.36 6.69 -13.49
CA ARG A 121 -1.93 5.73 -14.52
C ARG A 121 -2.97 5.59 -15.62
N ARG A 122 -4.23 5.38 -15.28
CA ARG A 122 -5.35 5.27 -16.23
C ARG A 122 -5.55 6.54 -17.04
N PHE A 123 -5.43 7.71 -16.41
CA PHE A 123 -5.56 8.99 -17.08
C PHE A 123 -4.50 9.15 -18.19
N TRP A 124 -3.23 8.93 -17.87
CA TRP A 124 -2.14 9.05 -18.84
C TRP A 124 -2.07 7.89 -19.85
N LYS A 125 -2.64 6.76 -19.54
CA LYS A 125 -2.89 5.67 -20.49
C LYS A 125 -3.94 6.06 -21.53
N GLY A 126 -4.88 6.96 -21.19
CA GLY A 126 -5.97 7.40 -22.06
C GLY A 126 -7.27 6.66 -21.84
N ASP A 127 -7.45 5.99 -20.71
CA ASP A 127 -8.71 5.34 -20.35
C ASP A 127 -9.84 6.39 -20.22
N GLY A 128 -11.05 6.04 -20.64
CA GLY A 128 -12.20 6.94 -20.58
C GLY A 128 -12.62 7.31 -19.15
N ASN A 129 -13.30 8.46 -19.02
CA ASN A 129 -13.95 8.89 -17.77
C ASN A 129 -13.03 9.12 -16.56
N GLN A 130 -11.72 9.39 -16.77
CA GLN A 130 -10.77 9.57 -15.66
C GLN A 130 -10.69 11.01 -15.14
N VAL A 131 -11.22 12.02 -15.85
CA VAL A 131 -11.06 13.45 -15.50
C VAL A 131 -11.64 13.79 -14.12
N GLY A 132 -12.85 13.32 -13.82
CA GLY A 132 -13.48 13.54 -12.50
C GLY A 132 -12.69 12.91 -11.36
N GLY A 133 -12.25 11.64 -11.55
CA GLY A 133 -11.40 10.96 -10.58
C GLY A 133 -10.07 11.68 -10.37
N LEU A 134 -9.41 12.11 -11.45
CA LEU A 134 -8.16 12.85 -11.37
C LEU A 134 -8.32 14.17 -10.60
N ALA A 135 -9.42 14.89 -10.78
CA ALA A 135 -9.69 16.11 -10.03
C ALA A 135 -9.71 15.87 -8.53
N PHE A 136 -10.38 14.80 -8.05
CA PHE A 136 -10.34 14.40 -6.63
C PHE A 136 -8.93 14.05 -6.17
N ARG A 137 -8.17 13.31 -6.99
CA ARG A 137 -6.79 12.91 -6.63
C ARG A 137 -5.88 14.12 -6.45
N LEU A 138 -5.90 15.07 -7.40
CA LEU A 138 -5.07 16.28 -7.37
C LEU A 138 -5.45 17.25 -6.23
N THR A 139 -6.69 17.23 -5.78
CA THR A 139 -7.18 18.09 -4.68
C THR A 139 -7.13 17.43 -3.30
N GLY A 140 -6.40 16.32 -3.16
CA GLY A 140 -6.17 15.66 -1.86
C GLY A 140 -7.14 14.55 -1.51
N SER A 141 -7.87 13.99 -2.51
CA SER A 141 -8.73 12.81 -2.33
C SER A 141 -9.75 12.96 -1.21
N SER A 142 -10.51 14.07 -1.20
CA SER A 142 -11.53 14.35 -0.18
C SER A 142 -12.61 13.26 -0.10
N ASP A 143 -12.94 12.62 -1.24
CA ASP A 143 -13.83 11.46 -1.31
C ASP A 143 -13.39 10.26 -0.45
N LEU A 144 -12.09 10.16 -0.15
CA LEU A 144 -11.50 9.11 0.68
C LEU A 144 -11.30 9.55 2.13
N TYR A 145 -10.92 10.80 2.38
CA TYR A 145 -10.38 11.22 3.67
C TYR A 145 -11.26 12.20 4.46
N GLU A 146 -12.07 13.02 3.80
CA GLU A 146 -12.84 14.09 4.47
C GLU A 146 -13.88 13.55 5.45
N TRP A 147 -14.55 12.46 5.10
CA TRP A 147 -15.57 11.84 5.95
C TRP A 147 -15.05 11.39 7.32
N GLY A 148 -13.74 11.00 7.40
CA GLY A 148 -13.05 10.63 8.64
C GLY A 148 -12.40 11.81 9.35
N GLY A 149 -12.67 13.07 8.93
CA GLY A 149 -12.07 14.28 9.51
C GLY A 149 -10.60 14.48 9.13
N ARG A 150 -10.07 13.68 8.21
CA ARG A 150 -8.69 13.77 7.73
C ARG A 150 -8.56 14.81 6.62
N ARG A 151 -7.36 15.33 6.47
CA ARG A 151 -7.03 16.39 5.52
C ARG A 151 -6.19 15.86 4.36
N PRO A 152 -5.93 16.65 3.29
CA PRO A 152 -5.16 16.21 2.12
C PRO A 152 -3.80 15.56 2.44
N HIS A 153 -3.14 15.97 3.50
CA HIS A 153 -1.85 15.39 3.94
C HIS A 153 -1.95 13.93 4.44
N ALA A 154 -3.16 13.39 4.63
CA ALA A 154 -3.34 11.97 4.90
C ALA A 154 -3.05 11.11 3.66
N SER A 155 -3.10 11.69 2.46
CA SER A 155 -2.77 11.03 1.20
C SER A 155 -1.27 11.04 0.94
N ILE A 156 -0.63 9.89 0.97
CA ILE A 156 0.72 9.73 0.41
C ILE A 156 0.54 9.34 -1.06
N ASN A 157 0.71 10.33 -1.93
CA ASN A 157 0.60 10.13 -3.36
C ASN A 157 1.84 9.39 -3.88
N TYR A 158 1.63 8.47 -4.80
CA TYR A 158 2.70 7.79 -5.52
C TYR A 158 2.19 7.29 -6.87
N VAL A 159 3.11 7.02 -7.79
CA VAL A 159 2.79 6.49 -9.13
C VAL A 159 3.43 5.13 -9.39
N THR A 160 4.56 4.85 -8.73
CA THR A 160 5.23 3.55 -8.69
C THR A 160 5.71 3.28 -7.27
N ALA A 161 5.86 2.01 -6.91
CA ALA A 161 6.37 1.56 -5.61
C ALA A 161 7.27 0.33 -5.83
N HIS A 162 7.68 -0.34 -4.75
CA HIS A 162 8.44 -1.59 -4.82
C HIS A 162 7.62 -2.76 -5.40
N ASP A 163 6.30 -2.68 -5.30
CA ASP A 163 5.37 -3.63 -5.93
C ASP A 163 4.97 -3.17 -7.34
N GLY A 164 4.84 -4.13 -8.25
CA GLY A 164 4.43 -3.88 -9.62
C GLY A 164 5.55 -3.30 -10.49
N PHE A 165 5.16 -2.61 -11.54
CA PHE A 165 6.08 -2.11 -12.55
C PHE A 165 6.94 -0.94 -12.08
N THR A 166 8.20 -0.91 -12.52
CA THR A 166 9.03 0.29 -12.50
C THR A 166 8.42 1.38 -13.38
N LEU A 167 8.89 2.63 -13.25
CA LEU A 167 8.43 3.72 -14.12
C LEU A 167 8.75 3.44 -15.60
N HIS A 168 9.85 2.74 -15.88
CA HIS A 168 10.21 2.32 -17.24
C HIS A 168 9.24 1.26 -17.77
N ASP A 169 8.94 0.24 -16.99
CA ASP A 169 8.06 -0.85 -17.41
C ASP A 169 6.61 -0.40 -17.55
N LEU A 170 6.19 0.57 -16.74
CA LEU A 170 4.85 1.17 -16.81
C LEU A 170 4.52 1.74 -18.20
N VAL A 171 5.52 2.18 -18.94
CA VAL A 171 5.39 2.76 -20.29
C VAL A 171 5.94 1.84 -21.39
N SER A 172 6.36 0.62 -21.04
CA SER A 172 7.02 -0.31 -21.96
C SER A 172 6.33 -1.66 -22.10
N TYR A 173 5.46 -2.01 -21.14
CA TYR A 173 4.78 -3.30 -21.13
C TYR A 173 3.30 -3.16 -20.80
N ASN A 174 2.46 -3.92 -21.48
CA ASN A 174 1.07 -4.12 -21.10
C ASN A 174 0.92 -5.29 -20.12
N GLU A 175 1.74 -6.32 -20.26
CA GLU A 175 1.67 -7.56 -19.51
C GLU A 175 2.90 -7.71 -18.58
N LYS A 176 2.72 -8.36 -17.43
CA LYS A 176 3.85 -8.67 -16.54
C LYS A 176 4.79 -9.70 -17.18
N HIS A 177 6.09 -9.57 -16.91
CA HIS A 177 7.16 -10.36 -17.53
C HIS A 177 8.16 -10.87 -16.49
N ASN A 178 7.67 -11.52 -15.45
CA ASN A 178 8.45 -11.98 -14.29
C ASN A 178 8.93 -13.44 -14.43
N ALA A 179 8.91 -14.05 -15.62
CA ALA A 179 9.32 -15.44 -15.82
C ALA A 179 10.77 -15.72 -15.35
N ALA A 180 11.63 -14.70 -15.39
CA ALA A 180 13.03 -14.83 -14.99
C ALA A 180 13.24 -15.04 -13.47
N ASN A 181 12.24 -14.77 -12.63
CA ASN A 181 12.35 -15.01 -11.18
C ASN A 181 12.11 -16.47 -10.76
N GLY A 182 11.71 -17.34 -11.69
CA GLY A 182 11.51 -18.78 -11.43
C GLY A 182 10.16 -19.16 -10.84
N GLU A 183 9.19 -18.23 -10.79
CA GLU A 183 7.83 -18.43 -10.26
C GLU A 183 6.79 -18.54 -11.37
N ASP A 184 7.15 -19.02 -12.54
CA ASP A 184 6.30 -19.21 -13.72
C ASP A 184 5.43 -18.00 -14.06
N ASN A 185 5.97 -16.78 -13.89
CA ASN A 185 5.27 -15.51 -14.08
C ASN A 185 4.04 -15.32 -13.16
N GLN A 186 3.94 -16.06 -12.06
CA GLN A 186 2.83 -15.93 -11.11
C GLN A 186 3.00 -14.75 -10.16
N ASP A 187 4.24 -14.40 -9.83
CA ASP A 187 4.57 -13.31 -8.92
C ASP A 187 4.22 -11.93 -9.50
N GLY A 188 3.92 -10.98 -8.61
CA GLY A 188 3.57 -9.60 -8.94
C GLY A 188 2.15 -9.42 -9.48
N SER A 189 1.70 -8.15 -9.50
CA SER A 189 0.37 -7.79 -9.99
C SER A 189 0.23 -8.02 -11.49
N SER A 190 -0.89 -8.63 -11.91
CA SER A 190 -1.26 -8.74 -13.32
C SER A 190 -1.85 -7.44 -13.88
N GLU A 191 -2.40 -6.56 -13.02
CA GLU A 191 -3.01 -5.30 -13.42
C GLU A 191 -2.17 -4.12 -12.97
N ASN A 192 -1.35 -3.58 -13.87
CA ASN A 192 -0.48 -2.44 -13.59
C ASN A 192 -1.00 -1.11 -14.15
N MET A 193 -2.14 -1.09 -14.85
CA MET A 193 -2.68 0.08 -15.59
C MET A 193 -1.60 0.71 -16.50
N SER A 194 -0.75 -0.13 -17.05
CA SER A 194 0.39 0.23 -17.89
C SER A 194 0.00 0.39 -19.36
N TRP A 195 0.89 0.99 -20.13
CA TRP A 195 0.77 1.11 -21.57
C TRP A 195 2.13 1.01 -22.24
N ASN A 196 2.30 0.06 -23.16
CA ASN A 196 3.56 -0.17 -23.87
C ASN A 196 3.94 0.93 -24.88
N CYS A 197 3.07 1.92 -25.09
CA CYS A 197 3.26 3.03 -26.01
C CYS A 197 3.43 2.61 -27.50
N GLY A 198 2.99 1.39 -27.86
CA GLY A 198 2.99 0.91 -29.24
C GLY A 198 3.92 -0.29 -29.51
N ALA A 199 4.78 -0.66 -28.57
CA ALA A 199 5.61 -1.87 -28.68
C ALA A 199 5.78 -2.53 -27.31
N GLU A 200 5.57 -3.83 -27.22
CA GLU A 200 5.78 -4.59 -25.97
C GLU A 200 7.29 -4.80 -25.75
N GLY A 201 7.79 -4.34 -24.60
CA GLY A 201 9.20 -4.48 -24.22
C GLY A 201 10.17 -3.55 -24.97
N PRO A 202 11.42 -3.96 -25.15
CA PRO A 202 12.48 -3.16 -25.79
C PRO A 202 12.13 -2.79 -27.24
N THR A 203 12.53 -1.59 -27.66
CA THR A 203 12.35 -1.11 -29.05
C THR A 203 13.42 -0.08 -29.39
N ASP A 204 13.80 -0.01 -30.67
CA ASP A 204 14.71 1.01 -31.21
C ASP A 204 13.93 2.10 -32.01
N ASP A 205 12.58 2.03 -32.04
CA ASP A 205 11.78 3.04 -32.73
C ASP A 205 11.86 4.39 -31.98
N PRO A 206 12.43 5.43 -32.60
CA PRO A 206 12.62 6.73 -31.95
C PRO A 206 11.30 7.42 -31.59
N THR A 207 10.20 7.14 -32.31
CA THR A 207 8.88 7.70 -32.04
C THR A 207 8.31 7.11 -30.75
N ILE A 208 8.41 5.80 -30.60
CA ILE A 208 7.96 5.09 -29.39
C ILE A 208 8.82 5.51 -28.20
N LEU A 209 10.15 5.56 -28.34
CA LEU A 209 11.05 6.00 -27.27
C LEU A 209 10.74 7.43 -26.83
N ALA A 210 10.50 8.36 -27.75
CA ALA A 210 10.11 9.72 -27.43
C ALA A 210 8.75 9.80 -26.70
N LEU A 211 7.79 8.96 -27.11
CA LEU A 211 6.48 8.85 -26.45
C LEU A 211 6.61 8.30 -25.02
N ARG A 212 7.39 7.23 -24.82
CA ARG A 212 7.67 6.65 -23.47
C ARG A 212 8.30 7.69 -22.56
N ALA A 213 9.32 8.40 -23.02
CA ALA A 213 9.97 9.45 -22.25
C ALA A 213 9.00 10.62 -21.91
N ARG A 214 8.08 10.97 -22.80
CA ARG A 214 7.03 11.94 -22.52
C ARG A 214 6.06 11.46 -21.47
N GLN A 215 5.60 10.21 -21.55
CA GLN A 215 4.67 9.64 -20.59
C GLN A 215 5.28 9.53 -19.19
N GLN A 216 6.54 9.14 -19.07
CA GLN A 216 7.25 9.14 -17.77
C GLN A 216 7.24 10.55 -17.15
N ARG A 217 7.57 11.60 -17.94
CA ARG A 217 7.51 13.00 -17.45
C ARG A 217 6.10 13.41 -17.06
N ASN A 218 5.08 13.04 -17.84
CA ASN A 218 3.68 13.36 -17.54
C ASN A 218 3.24 12.77 -16.21
N VAL A 219 3.53 11.49 -15.97
CA VAL A 219 3.20 10.78 -14.73
C VAL A 219 3.90 11.43 -13.54
N LEU A 220 5.21 11.75 -13.66
CA LEU A 220 5.97 12.40 -12.58
C LEU A 220 5.53 13.85 -12.34
N ALA A 221 5.17 14.61 -13.39
CA ALA A 221 4.69 15.97 -13.24
C ALA A 221 3.30 16.08 -12.60
N THR A 222 2.56 14.97 -12.58
CA THR A 222 1.24 14.90 -11.93
C THR A 222 1.37 14.61 -10.42
N LEU A 223 2.49 14.03 -9.97
CA LEU A 223 2.79 13.70 -8.59
C LEU A 223 3.08 14.94 -7.75
#